data_b619e3cb8800ec038d1ea1970b31b8b1
#
_entry.id   b619e3cb8800ec038d1ea1970b31b8b1
#
_cell.length_a   1.000
_cell.length_b   1.000
_cell.length_c   1.000
_cell.angle_alpha   90.00
_cell.angle_beta   90.00
_cell.angle_gamma   90.00
#
_symmetry.space_group_name_H-M   'P 1'
#
loop_
_entity.id
_entity.type
_entity.pdbx_description
1 polymer ?
#
loop_
_entity_poly.entity_id
_entity_poly.type
_entity_poly.pdbx_seq_one_letter_code
_entity_poly.pdbx_strand_id
1 'polypeptide(L)'
;MIPEIEMPGHGLAALTAYPWLGCTGGPYAVWTHWGISDDVYCAGKETTFEFIEKVLTEVLALFPSKLIHIGGDECPKGRWKACPLCQQRIREEGLKDEYQLQSYFIHRIERWMHAHGREIIGWDEILQGGISKTANIMSWNGSDPGIKAAQRGNPVIMTPKWYCYFDYSQTSDPERYEPLGNTRYVSVRQAYRLDPCDRLTLPDQKRIRGVQCNLWTEYIADIRHAQHMVLPRMAALAETGWANDRKDYNDFVRRIPALVAVYKAEGYNYAPYLLSLIHI
;
A
#
# COMPACT_ATOMS: atom_id res chain seq x y z
N MET A 1 -1.22 -14.58 5.28
CA MET A 1 -1.03 -13.80 4.04
C MET A 1 -2.30 -13.00 3.80
N ILE A 2 -2.19 -11.70 3.52
CA ILE A 2 -3.30 -10.83 3.13
C ILE A 2 -3.13 -10.60 1.62
N PRO A 3 -4.06 -11.09 0.76
CA PRO A 3 -4.00 -10.80 -0.67
C PRO A 3 -4.47 -9.38 -0.94
N GLU A 4 -3.95 -8.77 -2.00
CA GLU A 4 -4.40 -7.49 -2.52
C GLU A 4 -5.03 -7.69 -3.90
N ILE A 5 -6.26 -7.23 -4.05
CA ILE A 5 -7.02 -7.20 -5.30
C ILE A 5 -7.39 -5.76 -5.58
N GLU A 6 -6.65 -5.15 -6.48
CA GLU A 6 -6.71 -3.72 -6.74
C GLU A 6 -8.02 -3.27 -7.38
N MET A 7 -8.61 -2.21 -6.84
CA MET A 7 -9.83 -1.57 -7.34
C MET A 7 -10.04 -0.19 -6.69
N PRO A 8 -10.68 0.82 -7.36
CA PRO A 8 -11.13 0.81 -8.75
C PRO A 8 -10.04 1.21 -9.75
N GLY A 9 -8.90 1.74 -9.29
CA GLY A 9 -7.70 2.03 -10.07
C GLY A 9 -6.88 0.77 -10.35
N HIS A 10 -5.72 0.93 -10.99
CA HIS A 10 -4.73 -0.13 -11.27
C HIS A 10 -5.28 -1.45 -11.85
N GLY A 11 -6.52 -1.41 -12.39
CA GLY A 11 -7.23 -2.57 -12.94
C GLY A 11 -6.98 -2.82 -14.44
N LEU A 12 -5.99 -2.16 -15.07
CA LEU A 12 -5.86 -2.17 -16.54
C LEU A 12 -5.65 -3.56 -17.14
N ALA A 13 -4.97 -4.46 -16.43
CA ALA A 13 -4.83 -5.85 -16.88
C ALA A 13 -6.19 -6.56 -16.97
N ALA A 14 -7.05 -6.37 -15.99
CA ALA A 14 -8.41 -6.89 -16.02
C ALA A 14 -9.27 -6.22 -17.11
N LEU A 15 -9.13 -4.90 -17.29
CA LEU A 15 -9.83 -4.16 -18.38
C LEU A 15 -9.37 -4.63 -19.75
N THR A 16 -8.11 -5.00 -19.93
CA THR A 16 -7.59 -5.55 -21.19
C THR A 16 -8.24 -6.90 -21.50
N ALA A 17 -8.38 -7.75 -20.49
CA ALA A 17 -9.02 -9.07 -20.64
C ALA A 17 -10.55 -8.98 -20.75
N TYR A 18 -11.16 -8.03 -20.06
CA TYR A 18 -12.62 -7.83 -19.97
C TYR A 18 -12.99 -6.36 -20.21
N PRO A 19 -12.94 -5.86 -21.44
CA PRO A 19 -13.10 -4.43 -21.74
C PRO A 19 -14.43 -3.81 -21.27
N TRP A 20 -15.45 -4.63 -21.13
CA TRP A 20 -16.77 -4.19 -20.66
C TRP A 20 -16.79 -3.72 -19.19
N LEU A 21 -15.73 -4.01 -18.40
CA LEU A 21 -15.58 -3.52 -17.02
C LEU A 21 -15.24 -2.02 -16.94
N GLY A 22 -14.64 -1.46 -17.97
CA GLY A 22 -14.25 -0.06 -18.02
C GLY A 22 -15.32 0.87 -18.55
N CYS A 23 -15.12 2.18 -18.38
CA CYS A 23 -16.09 3.20 -18.79
C CYS A 23 -16.22 3.32 -20.31
N THR A 24 -15.14 3.14 -21.07
CA THR A 24 -15.12 3.31 -22.52
C THR A 24 -15.47 2.03 -23.29
N GLY A 25 -15.41 0.87 -22.63
CA GLY A 25 -15.60 -0.43 -23.29
C GLY A 25 -14.41 -0.92 -24.11
N GLY A 26 -13.27 -0.23 -24.03
CA GLY A 26 -12.04 -0.57 -24.73
C GLY A 26 -11.96 -0.05 -26.18
N PRO A 27 -10.97 -0.56 -26.95
CA PRO A 27 -9.99 -1.54 -26.55
C PRO A 27 -8.99 -0.99 -25.53
N TYR A 28 -8.48 -1.85 -24.63
CA TYR A 28 -7.42 -1.54 -23.68
C TYR A 28 -6.20 -2.41 -23.98
N ALA A 29 -5.02 -1.94 -23.54
CA ALA A 29 -3.77 -2.69 -23.61
C ALA A 29 -3.08 -2.69 -22.23
N VAL A 30 -2.40 -3.77 -21.90
CA VAL A 30 -1.62 -3.84 -20.66
C VAL A 30 -0.58 -2.72 -20.63
N TRP A 31 -0.35 -2.18 -19.42
CA TRP A 31 0.61 -1.10 -19.21
C TRP A 31 2.03 -1.64 -19.30
N THR A 32 2.87 -1.00 -20.10
CA THR A 32 4.25 -1.44 -20.38
C THR A 32 5.31 -0.42 -19.95
N HIS A 33 4.90 0.63 -19.27
CA HIS A 33 5.77 1.67 -18.75
C HIS A 33 5.28 2.10 -17.36
N TRP A 34 6.15 2.73 -16.60
CA TRP A 34 5.82 3.22 -15.27
C TRP A 34 4.79 4.35 -15.34
N GLY A 35 3.82 4.34 -14.43
CA GLY A 35 2.81 5.39 -14.35
C GLY A 35 1.44 4.89 -13.88
N ILE A 36 0.46 5.79 -13.92
CA ILE A 36 -0.94 5.55 -13.52
C ILE A 36 -1.81 5.62 -14.77
N SER A 37 -2.59 4.58 -15.02
CA SER A 37 -3.55 4.56 -16.12
C SER A 37 -4.80 5.38 -15.77
N ASP A 38 -5.29 6.16 -16.73
CA ASP A 38 -6.59 6.83 -16.61
C ASP A 38 -7.78 5.86 -16.64
N ASP A 39 -7.58 4.65 -17.16
CA ASP A 39 -8.63 3.66 -17.30
C ASP A 39 -8.82 2.87 -16.00
N VAL A 40 -10.00 2.98 -15.43
CA VAL A 40 -10.41 2.41 -14.15
C VAL A 40 -11.70 1.62 -14.31
N TYR A 41 -12.02 0.79 -13.33
CA TYR A 41 -13.33 0.11 -13.28
C TYR A 41 -14.48 1.11 -13.34
N CYS A 42 -15.52 0.78 -14.11
CA CYS A 42 -16.70 1.64 -14.22
C CYS A 42 -17.62 1.47 -13.00
N ALA A 43 -17.68 2.48 -12.15
CA ALA A 43 -18.52 2.48 -10.95
C ALA A 43 -20.02 2.62 -11.25
N GLY A 44 -20.40 2.93 -12.49
CA GLY A 44 -21.79 3.02 -12.92
C GLY A 44 -22.40 1.69 -13.35
N LYS A 45 -21.60 0.65 -13.61
CA LYS A 45 -22.06 -0.65 -14.11
C LYS A 45 -22.24 -1.67 -12.98
N GLU A 46 -23.40 -2.30 -12.89
CA GLU A 46 -23.63 -3.42 -11.96
C GLU A 46 -22.74 -4.63 -12.29
N THR A 47 -22.56 -4.91 -13.58
CA THR A 47 -21.71 -6.01 -14.05
C THR A 47 -20.26 -5.91 -13.55
N THR A 48 -19.76 -4.70 -13.29
CA THR A 48 -18.43 -4.50 -12.71
C THR A 48 -18.39 -5.05 -11.27
N PHE A 49 -19.40 -4.77 -10.47
CA PHE A 49 -19.49 -5.28 -9.10
C PHE A 49 -19.68 -6.79 -9.07
N GLU A 50 -20.56 -7.32 -9.92
CA GLU A 50 -20.78 -8.77 -10.07
C GLU A 50 -19.47 -9.51 -10.41
N PHE A 51 -18.65 -8.92 -11.30
CA PHE A 51 -17.35 -9.48 -11.65
C PHE A 51 -16.40 -9.49 -10.44
N ILE A 52 -16.28 -8.36 -9.76
CA ILE A 52 -15.40 -8.23 -8.58
C ILE A 52 -15.85 -9.19 -7.47
N GLU A 53 -17.13 -9.30 -7.21
CA GLU A 53 -17.70 -10.23 -6.21
C GLU A 53 -17.37 -11.70 -6.54
N LYS A 54 -17.39 -12.09 -7.83
CA LYS A 54 -16.96 -13.42 -8.26
C LYS A 54 -15.47 -13.65 -8.02
N VAL A 55 -14.62 -12.67 -8.40
CA VAL A 55 -13.17 -12.74 -8.12
C VAL A 55 -12.91 -12.85 -6.63
N LEU A 56 -13.55 -12.01 -5.82
CA LEU A 56 -13.40 -12.04 -4.37
C LEU A 56 -13.88 -13.36 -3.76
N THR A 57 -14.94 -13.97 -4.30
CA THR A 57 -15.40 -15.30 -3.86
C THR A 57 -14.30 -16.35 -3.97
N GLU A 58 -13.58 -16.38 -5.09
CA GLU A 58 -12.45 -17.29 -5.29
C GLU A 58 -11.27 -16.94 -4.36
N VAL A 59 -10.97 -15.65 -4.21
CA VAL A 59 -9.92 -15.16 -3.30
C VAL A 59 -10.20 -15.59 -1.86
N LEU A 60 -11.45 -15.47 -1.40
CA LEU A 60 -11.83 -15.87 -0.04
C LEU A 60 -11.70 -17.39 0.20
N ALA A 61 -11.88 -18.20 -0.83
CA ALA A 61 -11.66 -19.64 -0.74
C ALA A 61 -10.17 -20.02 -0.65
N LEU A 62 -9.31 -19.24 -1.29
CA LEU A 62 -7.86 -19.48 -1.34
C LEU A 62 -7.13 -18.91 -0.10
N PHE A 63 -7.59 -17.77 0.43
CA PHE A 63 -6.90 -17.05 1.50
C PHE A 63 -7.75 -17.01 2.79
N PRO A 64 -7.28 -17.62 3.88
CA PRO A 64 -8.02 -17.65 5.15
C PRO A 64 -7.95 -16.33 5.93
N SER A 65 -7.22 -15.33 5.45
CA SER A 65 -7.06 -14.04 6.13
C SER A 65 -8.41 -13.36 6.37
N LYS A 66 -8.61 -12.84 7.57
CA LYS A 66 -9.77 -12.01 7.89
C LYS A 66 -9.76 -10.68 7.11
N LEU A 67 -8.58 -10.18 6.79
CA LEU A 67 -8.36 -8.96 6.02
C LEU A 67 -8.08 -9.30 4.56
N ILE A 68 -8.72 -8.57 3.66
CA ILE A 68 -8.42 -8.57 2.21
C ILE A 68 -8.11 -7.13 1.83
N HIS A 69 -6.97 -6.92 1.20
CA HIS A 69 -6.60 -5.61 0.70
C HIS A 69 -7.29 -5.37 -0.65
N ILE A 70 -7.92 -4.21 -0.78
CA ILE A 70 -8.71 -3.85 -1.98
C ILE A 70 -8.09 -2.71 -2.78
N GLY A 71 -6.86 -2.30 -2.43
CA GLY A 71 -6.19 -1.16 -3.06
C GLY A 71 -6.85 0.16 -2.71
N GLY A 72 -7.40 0.81 -3.71
CA GLY A 72 -8.18 2.05 -3.57
C GLY A 72 -7.38 3.32 -3.81
N ASP A 73 -6.09 3.20 -4.10
CA ASP A 73 -5.19 4.29 -4.40
C ASP A 73 -5.24 4.72 -5.88
N GLU A 74 -4.69 5.89 -6.11
CA GLU A 74 -4.36 6.43 -7.43
C GLU A 74 -5.46 6.22 -8.50
N CYS A 75 -6.72 6.35 -8.11
CA CYS A 75 -7.86 6.21 -9.00
C CYS A 75 -8.17 7.55 -9.70
N PRO A 76 -7.79 7.77 -10.98
CA PRO A 76 -8.12 8.99 -11.70
C PRO A 76 -9.63 9.12 -11.93
N LYS A 77 -10.14 10.34 -11.84
CA LYS A 77 -11.59 10.64 -11.95
C LYS A 77 -12.04 11.01 -13.37
N GLY A 78 -11.10 11.16 -14.31
CA GLY A 78 -11.39 11.64 -15.66
C GLY A 78 -12.39 10.76 -16.40
N ARG A 79 -12.22 9.45 -16.36
CA ARG A 79 -13.14 8.51 -17.02
C ARG A 79 -14.54 8.54 -16.40
N TRP A 80 -14.65 8.64 -15.09
CA TRP A 80 -15.95 8.72 -14.40
C TRP A 80 -16.70 10.02 -14.70
N LYS A 81 -15.97 11.15 -14.82
CA LYS A 81 -16.57 12.45 -15.21
C LYS A 81 -17.20 12.41 -16.57
N ALA A 82 -16.58 11.73 -17.53
CA ALA A 82 -17.06 11.60 -18.89
C ALA A 82 -18.06 10.43 -19.11
N CYS A 83 -18.19 9.52 -18.14
CA CYS A 83 -19.01 8.31 -18.29
C CYS A 83 -20.47 8.57 -17.92
N PRO A 84 -21.45 8.43 -18.87
CA PRO A 84 -22.86 8.65 -18.57
C PRO A 84 -23.40 7.75 -17.44
N LEU A 85 -22.94 6.49 -17.35
CA LEU A 85 -23.38 5.54 -16.32
C LEU A 85 -22.84 5.93 -14.93
N CYS A 86 -21.59 6.39 -14.85
CA CYS A 86 -21.02 6.89 -13.59
C CYS A 86 -21.75 8.17 -13.14
N GLN A 87 -22.04 9.09 -14.06
CA GLN A 87 -22.81 10.31 -13.77
C GLN A 87 -24.25 10.00 -13.39
N GLN A 88 -24.87 8.98 -14.00
CA GLN A 88 -26.19 8.49 -13.60
C GLN A 88 -26.14 7.94 -12.16
N ARG A 89 -25.17 7.11 -11.83
CA ARG A 89 -24.97 6.56 -10.48
C ARG A 89 -24.81 7.68 -9.43
N ILE A 90 -24.03 8.71 -9.74
CA ILE A 90 -23.87 9.87 -8.85
C ILE A 90 -25.23 10.51 -8.54
N ARG A 91 -26.09 10.71 -9.57
CA ARG A 91 -27.42 11.30 -9.37
C ARG A 91 -28.35 10.37 -8.57
N GLU A 92 -28.40 9.09 -8.92
CA GLU A 92 -29.28 8.10 -8.29
C GLU A 92 -28.97 7.89 -6.81
N GLU A 93 -27.67 7.89 -6.45
CA GLU A 93 -27.20 7.70 -5.07
C GLU A 93 -27.08 9.04 -4.30
N GLY A 94 -27.44 10.18 -4.92
CA GLY A 94 -27.34 11.49 -4.28
C GLY A 94 -25.93 11.91 -3.92
N LEU A 95 -24.93 11.45 -4.67
CA LEU A 95 -23.51 11.75 -4.44
C LEU A 95 -23.16 13.15 -4.99
N LYS A 96 -22.16 13.80 -4.40
CA LYS A 96 -21.75 15.15 -4.80
C LYS A 96 -20.82 15.16 -6.02
N ASP A 97 -19.94 14.16 -6.12
CA ASP A 97 -18.85 14.13 -7.09
C ASP A 97 -18.26 12.71 -7.22
N GLU A 98 -17.22 12.58 -8.02
CA GLU A 98 -16.52 11.33 -8.29
C GLU A 98 -15.70 10.84 -7.08
N TYR A 99 -15.36 11.69 -6.12
CA TYR A 99 -14.73 11.25 -4.88
C TYR A 99 -15.74 10.51 -3.98
N GLN A 100 -16.98 11.00 -3.94
CA GLN A 100 -18.06 10.27 -3.28
C GLN A 100 -18.48 9.02 -4.07
N LEU A 101 -18.33 9.02 -5.40
CA LEU A 101 -18.52 7.81 -6.19
C LEU A 101 -17.48 6.73 -5.86
N GLN A 102 -16.22 7.11 -5.60
CA GLN A 102 -15.21 6.17 -5.10
C GLN A 102 -15.60 5.64 -3.71
N SER A 103 -16.02 6.52 -2.82
CA SER A 103 -16.51 6.13 -1.49
C SER A 103 -17.69 5.14 -1.61
N TYR A 104 -18.66 5.41 -2.48
CA TYR A 104 -19.76 4.49 -2.77
C TYR A 104 -19.25 3.12 -3.23
N PHE A 105 -18.30 3.10 -4.19
CA PHE A 105 -17.70 1.87 -4.68
C PHE A 105 -17.08 1.06 -3.55
N ILE A 106 -16.23 1.69 -2.75
CA ILE A 106 -15.55 1.04 -1.62
C ILE A 106 -16.55 0.54 -0.57
N HIS A 107 -17.56 1.34 -0.20
CA HIS A 107 -18.59 0.93 0.75
C HIS A 107 -19.41 -0.26 0.24
N ARG A 108 -19.66 -0.36 -1.06
CA ARG A 108 -20.37 -1.49 -1.64
C ARG A 108 -19.56 -2.78 -1.51
N ILE A 109 -18.27 -2.73 -1.82
CA ILE A 109 -17.35 -3.85 -1.64
C ILE A 109 -17.21 -4.21 -0.16
N GLU A 110 -17.08 -3.22 0.72
CA GLU A 110 -17.00 -3.44 2.17
C GLU A 110 -18.22 -4.18 2.70
N ARG A 111 -19.43 -3.76 2.32
CA ARG A 111 -20.67 -4.45 2.73
C ARG A 111 -20.70 -5.90 2.27
N TRP A 112 -20.27 -6.15 1.03
CA TRP A 112 -20.19 -7.51 0.49
C TRP A 112 -19.16 -8.34 1.28
N MET A 113 -18.00 -7.78 1.58
CA MET A 113 -16.95 -8.44 2.38
C MET A 113 -17.44 -8.76 3.79
N HIS A 114 -18.12 -7.84 4.45
CA HIS A 114 -18.69 -8.08 5.79
C HIS A 114 -19.74 -9.21 5.77
N ALA A 115 -20.59 -9.28 4.74
CA ALA A 115 -21.56 -10.36 4.59
C ALA A 115 -20.88 -11.74 4.46
N HIS A 116 -19.60 -11.77 4.01
CA HIS A 116 -18.78 -12.97 3.91
C HIS A 116 -17.81 -13.16 5.10
N GLY A 117 -18.00 -12.42 6.21
CA GLY A 117 -17.20 -12.54 7.43
C GLY A 117 -15.76 -12.02 7.31
N ARG A 118 -15.49 -11.14 6.34
CA ARG A 118 -14.18 -10.52 6.10
C ARG A 118 -14.24 -9.02 6.32
N GLU A 119 -13.06 -8.41 6.50
CA GLU A 119 -12.89 -6.96 6.61
C GLU A 119 -12.00 -6.49 5.46
N ILE A 120 -12.22 -5.25 5.01
CA ILE A 120 -11.35 -4.63 4.03
C ILE A 120 -10.17 -3.93 4.68
N ILE A 121 -9.07 -3.85 3.94
CA ILE A 121 -7.99 -2.91 4.14
C ILE A 121 -7.75 -2.19 2.80
N GLY A 122 -7.46 -0.90 2.81
CA GLY A 122 -7.13 -0.16 1.61
C GLY A 122 -6.14 0.95 1.88
N TRP A 123 -5.54 1.45 0.81
CA TRP A 123 -4.65 2.60 0.87
C TRP A 123 -5.39 3.84 1.37
N ASP A 124 -4.66 4.83 1.87
CA ASP A 124 -5.27 5.96 2.57
C ASP A 124 -6.18 6.85 1.70
N GLU A 125 -6.16 6.70 0.38
CA GLU A 125 -7.10 7.38 -0.52
C GLU A 125 -8.55 6.92 -0.35
N ILE A 126 -8.81 5.74 0.25
CA ILE A 126 -10.20 5.34 0.56
C ILE A 126 -10.85 6.24 1.61
N LEU A 127 -10.06 7.08 2.32
CA LEU A 127 -10.58 8.12 3.21
C LEU A 127 -11.30 9.25 2.45
N GLN A 128 -10.98 9.44 1.16
CA GLN A 128 -11.58 10.47 0.33
C GLN A 128 -13.06 10.15 0.08
N GLY A 129 -13.91 11.17 0.22
CA GLY A 129 -15.37 10.99 0.08
C GLY A 129 -16.07 10.32 1.28
N GLY A 130 -15.29 9.79 2.23
CA GLY A 130 -15.77 9.14 3.44
C GLY A 130 -15.65 7.62 3.42
N ILE A 131 -15.40 7.03 4.57
CA ILE A 131 -15.29 5.59 4.78
C ILE A 131 -15.85 5.18 6.14
N SER A 132 -16.27 3.94 6.30
CA SER A 132 -16.73 3.38 7.59
C SER A 132 -15.58 3.33 8.61
N LYS A 133 -15.92 3.20 9.89
CA LYS A 133 -14.93 3.00 10.96
C LYS A 133 -14.39 1.57 11.04
N THR A 134 -14.98 0.65 10.29
CA THR A 134 -14.56 -0.76 10.25
C THR A 134 -13.49 -1.03 9.19
N ALA A 135 -13.37 -0.16 8.18
CA ALA A 135 -12.32 -0.27 7.19
C ALA A 135 -10.93 -0.04 7.81
N ASN A 136 -9.98 -0.92 7.51
CA ASN A 136 -8.59 -0.76 7.92
C ASN A 136 -7.88 0.13 6.90
N ILE A 137 -7.05 1.04 7.37
CA ILE A 137 -6.35 2.02 6.53
C ILE A 137 -4.86 1.71 6.47
N MET A 138 -4.30 1.61 5.28
CA MET A 138 -2.87 1.53 5.06
C MET A 138 -2.35 2.90 4.61
N SER A 139 -1.62 3.57 5.51
CA SER A 139 -1.21 4.98 5.30
C SER A 139 0.15 5.05 4.62
N TRP A 140 0.18 5.37 3.32
CA TRP A 140 1.39 5.43 2.49
C TRP A 140 1.78 6.85 2.04
N ASN A 141 0.81 7.74 1.84
CA ASN A 141 1.08 9.12 1.40
C ASN A 141 1.84 9.97 2.44
N GLY A 142 1.99 9.44 3.63
CA GLY A 142 2.66 10.03 4.78
C GLY A 142 2.05 9.49 6.06
N SER A 143 2.44 10.04 7.21
CA SER A 143 1.86 9.66 8.50
C SER A 143 0.50 10.34 8.77
N ASP A 144 0.25 11.53 8.19
CA ASP A 144 -0.95 12.33 8.48
C ASP A 144 -2.28 11.64 8.14
N PRO A 145 -2.45 10.95 6.99
CA PRO A 145 -3.68 10.21 6.73
C PRO A 145 -3.95 9.14 7.79
N GLY A 146 -2.92 8.38 8.18
CA GLY A 146 -3.03 7.35 9.21
C GLY A 146 -3.38 7.92 10.59
N ILE A 147 -2.76 9.04 10.97
CA ILE A 147 -3.09 9.75 12.21
C ILE A 147 -4.56 10.18 12.22
N LYS A 148 -5.03 10.80 11.14
CA LYS A 148 -6.44 11.20 11.00
C LYS A 148 -7.38 10.00 11.04
N ALA A 149 -7.01 8.90 10.41
CA ALA A 149 -7.79 7.66 10.42
C ALA A 149 -7.89 7.08 11.86
N ALA A 150 -6.76 6.99 12.57
CA ALA A 150 -6.73 6.52 13.96
C ALA A 150 -7.61 7.38 14.88
N GLN A 151 -7.52 8.71 14.78
CA GLN A 151 -8.35 9.66 15.51
C GLN A 151 -9.85 9.51 15.20
N ARG A 152 -10.21 9.08 13.99
CA ARG A 152 -11.59 8.76 13.60
C ARG A 152 -12.07 7.40 14.14
N GLY A 153 -11.14 6.57 14.64
CA GLY A 153 -11.38 5.25 15.18
C GLY A 153 -11.13 4.09 14.20
N ASN A 154 -10.61 4.35 13.00
CA ASN A 154 -10.21 3.31 12.06
C ASN A 154 -8.95 2.56 12.56
N PRO A 155 -8.84 1.25 12.35
CA PRO A 155 -7.58 0.54 12.48
C PRO A 155 -6.60 0.96 11.37
N VAL A 156 -5.30 1.11 11.71
CA VAL A 156 -4.31 1.65 10.79
C VAL A 156 -3.04 0.79 10.76
N ILE A 157 -2.50 0.57 9.57
CA ILE A 157 -1.13 0.10 9.34
C ILE A 157 -0.35 1.28 8.76
N MET A 158 0.77 1.63 9.40
CA MET A 158 1.62 2.74 8.97
C MET A 158 2.69 2.24 8.00
N THR A 159 2.66 2.76 6.78
CA THR A 159 3.62 2.46 5.72
C THR A 159 4.02 3.73 4.93
N PRO A 160 4.31 4.86 5.61
CA PRO A 160 4.55 6.12 4.92
C PRO A 160 5.79 6.03 4.04
N LYS A 161 5.64 6.39 2.76
CA LYS A 161 6.63 6.15 1.70
C LYS A 161 8.04 6.67 1.99
N TRP A 162 8.15 7.77 2.72
CA TRP A 162 9.44 8.35 3.08
C TRP A 162 10.21 7.59 4.18
N TYR A 163 9.62 6.54 4.74
CA TYR A 163 10.21 5.67 5.75
C TYR A 163 10.15 4.18 5.38
N CYS A 164 9.13 3.79 4.62
CA CYS A 164 8.72 2.39 4.47
C CYS A 164 8.80 1.86 3.03
N TYR A 165 9.05 2.70 2.00
CA TYR A 165 9.19 2.23 0.62
C TYR A 165 10.61 1.75 0.38
N PHE A 166 10.77 0.44 0.36
CA PHE A 166 12.07 -0.22 0.24
C PHE A 166 12.46 -0.56 -1.21
N ASP A 167 11.63 -0.20 -2.17
CA ASP A 167 11.98 -0.02 -3.57
C ASP A 167 12.78 1.28 -3.83
N TYR A 168 12.78 2.22 -2.87
CA TYR A 168 13.63 3.41 -2.91
C TYR A 168 15.09 3.06 -2.59
N SER A 169 16.03 3.79 -3.17
CA SER A 169 17.45 3.63 -2.91
C SER A 169 17.80 3.69 -1.41
N GLN A 170 18.80 2.94 -0.98
CA GLN A 170 19.35 3.01 0.38
C GLN A 170 20.48 4.03 0.52
N THR A 171 21.03 4.51 -0.60
CA THR A 171 22.09 5.50 -0.66
C THR A 171 21.63 6.77 -1.38
N SER A 172 22.27 7.89 -1.06
CA SER A 172 22.05 9.17 -1.74
C SER A 172 22.73 9.28 -3.11
N ASP A 173 23.53 8.28 -3.47
CA ASP A 173 24.21 8.16 -4.76
C ASP A 173 23.81 6.82 -5.41
N PRO A 174 22.55 6.69 -5.89
CA PRO A 174 22.07 5.42 -6.41
C PRO A 174 22.73 5.00 -7.71
N GLU A 175 23.09 5.93 -8.58
CA GLU A 175 23.70 5.61 -9.88
C GLU A 175 25.03 4.89 -9.72
N ARG A 176 25.74 5.17 -8.64
CA ARG A 176 27.06 4.59 -8.36
C ARG A 176 27.00 3.27 -7.60
N TYR A 177 26.02 3.09 -6.73
CA TYR A 177 26.06 2.03 -5.71
C TYR A 177 24.86 1.09 -5.73
N GLU A 178 23.74 1.48 -6.35
CA GLU A 178 22.54 0.66 -6.35
C GLU A 178 22.32 -0.05 -7.70
N PRO A 179 21.66 -1.22 -7.69
CA PRO A 179 21.06 -1.76 -8.90
C PRO A 179 20.03 -0.79 -9.50
N LEU A 180 19.64 -1.02 -10.76
CA LEU A 180 18.53 -0.27 -11.35
C LEU A 180 17.30 -0.29 -10.44
N GLY A 181 16.77 0.89 -10.14
CA GLY A 181 15.62 1.02 -9.24
C GLY A 181 15.05 2.42 -9.19
N ASN A 182 14.17 2.64 -8.25
CA ASN A 182 13.62 3.95 -7.96
C ASN A 182 14.72 4.84 -7.33
N THR A 183 14.96 6.01 -7.92
CA THR A 183 16.03 6.93 -7.49
C THR A 183 15.72 7.72 -6.22
N ARG A 184 14.49 7.61 -5.68
CA ARG A 184 14.16 8.18 -4.37
C ARG A 184 14.94 7.45 -3.28
N TYR A 185 15.08 8.10 -2.13
CA TYR A 185 16.01 7.67 -1.09
C TYR A 185 15.33 7.44 0.26
N VAL A 186 15.57 6.25 0.84
CA VAL A 186 15.21 5.91 2.23
C VAL A 186 16.37 5.13 2.84
N SER A 187 17.17 5.77 3.69
CA SER A 187 18.25 5.11 4.41
C SER A 187 17.74 4.24 5.56
N VAL A 188 18.61 3.37 6.08
CA VAL A 188 18.36 2.62 7.33
C VAL A 188 18.00 3.57 8.47
N ARG A 189 18.72 4.70 8.60
CA ARG A 189 18.43 5.71 9.64
C ARG A 189 17.08 6.36 9.44
N GLN A 190 16.69 6.60 8.20
CA GLN A 190 15.39 7.15 7.88
C GLN A 190 14.26 6.18 8.27
N ALA A 191 14.38 4.90 7.88
CA ALA A 191 13.42 3.87 8.25
C ALA A 191 13.28 3.74 9.78
N TYR A 192 14.40 3.79 10.51
CA TYR A 192 14.41 3.74 11.97
C TYR A 192 13.74 4.93 12.66
N ARG A 193 13.70 6.10 12.02
CA ARG A 193 13.09 7.32 12.56
C ARG A 193 11.56 7.31 12.56
N LEU A 194 10.93 6.41 11.83
CA LEU A 194 9.47 6.33 11.84
C LEU A 194 8.95 6.18 13.26
N ASP A 195 8.08 7.07 13.68
CA ASP A 195 7.22 6.88 14.85
C ASP A 195 5.78 6.69 14.36
N PRO A 196 5.27 5.44 14.42
CA PRO A 196 3.91 5.16 13.96
C PRO A 196 2.83 5.75 14.86
N CYS A 197 3.19 6.19 16.06
CA CYS A 197 2.29 6.76 17.07
C CYS A 197 2.45 8.26 17.25
N ASP A 198 3.27 8.92 16.43
CA ASP A 198 3.50 10.36 16.51
C ASP A 198 2.16 11.14 16.57
N ARG A 199 2.08 12.12 17.46
CA ARG A 199 0.91 13.00 17.65
C ARG A 199 -0.41 12.29 17.99
N LEU A 200 -0.39 11.01 18.36
CA LEU A 200 -1.56 10.26 18.78
C LEU A 200 -1.69 10.22 20.30
N THR A 201 -2.92 10.38 20.80
CA THR A 201 -3.25 10.10 22.20
C THR A 201 -3.17 8.60 22.51
N LEU A 202 -2.98 8.22 23.77
CA LEU A 202 -2.91 6.80 24.16
C LEU A 202 -4.13 5.96 23.68
N PRO A 203 -5.38 6.47 23.72
CA PRO A 203 -6.52 5.76 23.13
C PRO A 203 -6.40 5.56 21.63
N ASP A 204 -5.90 6.57 20.88
CA ASP A 204 -5.78 6.51 19.43
C ASP A 204 -4.62 5.62 18.98
N GLN A 205 -3.54 5.55 19.75
CA GLN A 205 -2.41 4.64 19.51
C GLN A 205 -2.86 3.17 19.43
N LYS A 206 -3.91 2.79 20.17
CA LYS A 206 -4.49 1.43 20.11
C LYS A 206 -5.09 1.08 18.75
N ARG A 207 -5.29 2.08 17.88
CA ARG A 207 -5.75 1.89 16.50
C ARG A 207 -4.61 1.54 15.55
N ILE A 208 -3.36 1.84 15.93
CA ILE A 208 -2.20 1.46 15.13
C ILE A 208 -1.95 -0.03 15.30
N ARG A 209 -2.18 -0.80 14.24
CA ARG A 209 -1.99 -2.26 14.22
C ARG A 209 -0.55 -2.66 13.99
N GLY A 210 0.25 -1.77 13.42
CA GLY A 210 1.66 -2.01 13.15
C GLY A 210 2.21 -1.14 12.03
N VAL A 211 3.37 -1.56 11.55
CA VAL A 211 4.10 -0.94 10.44
C VAL A 211 4.35 -1.97 9.35
N GLN A 212 4.48 -1.51 8.10
CA GLN A 212 4.82 -2.35 6.96
C GLN A 212 5.86 -1.65 6.09
N CYS A 213 6.81 -2.39 5.51
CA CYS A 213 7.59 -1.91 4.39
C CYS A 213 7.01 -2.41 3.07
N ASN A 214 7.06 -1.57 2.04
CA ASN A 214 6.64 -1.91 0.69
C ASN A 214 7.88 -2.11 -0.18
N LEU A 215 7.88 -3.16 -0.98
CA LEU A 215 8.89 -3.42 -2.00
C LEU A 215 8.16 -3.60 -3.34
N TRP A 216 7.97 -2.50 -4.05
CA TRP A 216 7.40 -2.51 -5.39
C TRP A 216 8.42 -3.08 -6.35
N THR A 217 8.00 -3.96 -7.25
CA THR A 217 8.92 -4.84 -7.97
C THR A 217 9.13 -4.50 -9.42
N GLU A 218 8.74 -3.31 -9.88
CA GLU A 218 8.91 -2.88 -11.28
C GLU A 218 10.37 -2.95 -11.75
N TYR A 219 11.32 -2.73 -10.83
CA TYR A 219 12.75 -2.77 -11.10
C TYR A 219 13.46 -3.95 -10.44
N ILE A 220 12.76 -4.79 -9.69
CA ILE A 220 13.34 -5.89 -8.92
C ILE A 220 13.41 -7.13 -9.82
N ALA A 221 14.60 -7.46 -10.31
CA ALA A 221 14.80 -8.52 -11.29
C ALA A 221 14.80 -9.94 -10.68
N ASP A 222 15.29 -10.07 -9.43
CA ASP A 222 15.47 -11.36 -8.77
C ASP A 222 15.48 -11.25 -7.24
N ILE A 223 15.56 -12.39 -6.57
CA ILE A 223 15.58 -12.45 -5.10
C ILE A 223 16.81 -11.80 -4.48
N ARG A 224 17.96 -11.80 -5.14
CA ARG A 224 19.17 -11.14 -4.64
C ARG A 224 19.02 -9.63 -4.67
N HIS A 225 18.38 -9.09 -5.72
CA HIS A 225 18.02 -7.68 -5.78
C HIS A 225 17.02 -7.33 -4.67
N ALA A 226 15.95 -8.12 -4.48
CA ALA A 226 15.00 -7.92 -3.40
C ALA A 226 15.67 -7.91 -2.02
N GLN A 227 16.57 -8.87 -1.74
CA GLN A 227 17.33 -8.92 -0.50
C GLN A 227 18.20 -7.67 -0.29
N HIS A 228 18.90 -7.20 -1.33
CA HIS A 228 19.67 -5.96 -1.27
C HIS A 228 18.79 -4.78 -0.89
N MET A 229 17.61 -4.65 -1.51
CA MET A 229 16.72 -3.52 -1.27
C MET A 229 16.11 -3.52 0.12
N VAL A 230 15.83 -4.69 0.72
CA VAL A 230 15.18 -4.76 2.04
C VAL A 230 16.17 -4.83 3.20
N LEU A 231 17.37 -5.42 3.01
CA LEU A 231 18.32 -5.63 4.10
C LEU A 231 19.43 -4.56 4.10
N PRO A 232 19.78 -3.97 5.25
CA PRO A 232 19.27 -4.24 6.60
C PRO A 232 18.08 -3.35 7.02
N ARG A 233 17.47 -2.53 6.14
CA ARG A 233 16.38 -1.59 6.48
C ARG A 233 15.20 -2.27 7.18
N MET A 234 14.88 -3.50 6.78
CA MET A 234 13.80 -4.25 7.41
C MET A 234 14.02 -4.47 8.91
N ALA A 235 15.29 -4.65 9.36
CA ALA A 235 15.61 -4.75 10.78
C ALA A 235 15.29 -3.45 11.53
N ALA A 236 15.57 -2.29 10.92
CA ALA A 236 15.24 -0.98 11.50
C ALA A 236 13.72 -0.81 11.67
N LEU A 237 12.95 -1.19 10.66
CA LEU A 237 11.49 -1.12 10.73
C LEU A 237 10.92 -2.16 11.71
N ALA A 238 11.51 -3.35 11.78
CA ALA A 238 11.10 -4.37 12.75
C ALA A 238 11.26 -3.86 14.19
N GLU A 239 12.37 -3.20 14.52
CA GLU A 239 12.55 -2.60 15.83
C GLU A 239 11.53 -1.50 16.12
N THR A 240 11.16 -0.70 15.12
CA THR A 240 10.04 0.26 15.23
C THR A 240 8.72 -0.45 15.56
N GLY A 241 8.43 -1.57 14.93
CA GLY A 241 7.21 -2.33 15.20
C GLY A 241 7.16 -2.97 16.59
N TRP A 242 8.30 -3.41 17.13
CA TRP A 242 8.37 -4.14 18.38
C TRP A 242 8.73 -3.31 19.61
N ALA A 243 9.43 -2.21 19.42
CA ALA A 243 10.04 -1.45 20.52
C ALA A 243 10.05 0.07 20.29
N ASN A 244 9.02 0.62 19.64
CA ASN A 244 8.99 2.04 19.25
C ASN A 244 9.32 3.01 20.40
N ASP A 245 8.79 2.74 21.60
CA ASP A 245 8.96 3.52 22.81
C ASP A 245 10.36 3.40 23.47
N ARG A 246 11.15 2.44 23.03
CA ARG A 246 12.48 2.11 23.59
C ARG A 246 13.60 2.14 22.55
N LYS A 247 13.34 2.70 21.36
CA LYS A 247 14.31 2.77 20.28
C LYS A 247 15.52 3.62 20.65
N ASP A 248 16.71 3.07 20.41
CA ASP A 248 17.98 3.78 20.46
C ASP A 248 18.78 3.46 19.19
N TYR A 249 18.96 4.44 18.33
CA TYR A 249 19.65 4.25 17.05
C TYR A 249 21.13 3.86 17.24
N ASN A 250 21.81 4.39 18.25
CA ASN A 250 23.21 4.05 18.50
C ASN A 250 23.34 2.60 18.97
N ASP A 251 22.41 2.13 19.81
CA ASP A 251 22.35 0.73 20.20
C ASP A 251 22.02 -0.17 19.01
N PHE A 252 21.04 0.21 18.19
CA PHE A 252 20.72 -0.49 16.96
C PHE A 252 21.94 -0.67 16.06
N VAL A 253 22.69 0.42 15.80
CA VAL A 253 23.92 0.39 14.99
C VAL A 253 24.98 -0.55 15.58
N ARG A 254 25.15 -0.56 16.91
CA ARG A 254 26.10 -1.49 17.58
C ARG A 254 25.74 -2.96 17.37
N ARG A 255 24.47 -3.30 17.20
CA ARG A 255 23.98 -4.68 16.98
C ARG A 255 24.03 -5.13 15.52
N ILE A 256 24.12 -4.22 14.55
CA ILE A 256 24.15 -4.53 13.12
C ILE A 256 25.28 -5.50 12.72
N PRO A 257 26.52 -5.43 13.23
CA PRO A 257 27.55 -6.41 12.86
C PRO A 257 27.16 -7.87 13.15
N ALA A 258 26.47 -8.13 14.26
CA ALA A 258 25.96 -9.46 14.59
C ALA A 258 24.87 -9.92 13.59
N LEU A 259 23.95 -9.04 13.22
CA LEU A 259 22.94 -9.32 12.22
C LEU A 259 23.56 -9.60 10.84
N VAL A 260 24.56 -8.81 10.45
CA VAL A 260 25.29 -9.01 9.19
C VAL A 260 26.05 -10.34 9.18
N ALA A 261 26.56 -10.80 10.33
CA ALA A 261 27.18 -12.13 10.42
C ALA A 261 26.15 -13.24 10.10
N VAL A 262 24.89 -13.08 10.53
CA VAL A 262 23.81 -14.00 10.16
C VAL A 262 23.54 -13.92 8.65
N TYR A 263 23.43 -12.72 8.07
CA TYR A 263 23.20 -12.58 6.62
C TYR A 263 24.30 -13.26 5.80
N LYS A 264 25.56 -13.14 6.23
CA LYS A 264 26.69 -13.80 5.56
C LYS A 264 26.62 -15.31 5.69
N ALA A 265 26.29 -15.83 6.87
CA ALA A 265 26.18 -17.27 7.13
C ALA A 265 25.07 -17.90 6.29
N GLU A 266 23.95 -17.21 6.13
CA GLU A 266 22.79 -17.66 5.35
C GLU A 266 22.89 -17.31 3.84
N GLY A 267 23.95 -16.63 3.41
CA GLY A 267 24.16 -16.25 2.01
C GLY A 267 23.22 -15.18 1.49
N TYR A 268 22.59 -14.38 2.35
CA TYR A 268 21.73 -13.26 1.94
C TYR A 268 22.54 -12.13 1.34
N ASN A 269 22.01 -11.54 0.27
CA ASN A 269 22.52 -10.30 -0.28
C ASN A 269 21.96 -9.11 0.52
N TYR A 270 22.81 -8.20 0.97
CA TYR A 270 22.40 -7.03 1.76
C TYR A 270 23.17 -5.79 1.33
N ALA A 271 22.57 -4.61 1.50
CA ALA A 271 23.25 -3.34 1.21
C ALA A 271 24.28 -3.02 2.31
N PRO A 272 25.57 -2.79 1.94
CA PRO A 272 26.64 -2.66 2.92
C PRO A 272 26.80 -1.24 3.49
N TYR A 273 26.01 -0.27 3.05
CA TYR A 273 26.25 1.18 3.26
C TYR A 273 26.30 1.58 4.74
N LEU A 274 25.51 0.94 5.61
CA LEU A 274 25.54 1.22 7.03
C LEU A 274 26.89 0.82 7.67
N LEU A 275 27.53 -0.23 7.14
CA LEU A 275 28.82 -0.70 7.66
C LEU A 275 29.98 0.26 7.35
N SER A 276 29.92 0.98 6.21
CA SER A 276 30.94 1.97 5.87
C SER A 276 30.94 3.19 6.80
N LEU A 277 29.82 3.43 7.50
CA LEU A 277 29.70 4.50 8.50
C LEU A 277 30.16 4.10 9.91
N ILE A 278 30.32 2.80 10.16
CA ILE A 278 30.76 2.28 11.47
C ILE A 278 32.31 2.30 11.60
N HIS A 279 33.00 2.42 10.47
CA HIS A 279 34.46 2.44 10.40
C HIS A 279 35.05 3.85 10.26
N ILE A 280 34.25 4.91 10.43
CA ILE A 280 34.67 6.29 10.57
C ILE A 280 34.41 6.74 12.02
#